data_7a8d9a891377918430a8ba3149f38f48
#
_entry.id   7a8d9a891377918430a8ba3149f38f48
#
_cell.length_a   1.000
_cell.length_b   1.000
_cell.length_c   1.000
_cell.angle_alpha   90.00
_cell.angle_beta   90.00
_cell.angle_gamma   90.00
#
_symmetry.space_group_name_H-M   'P 1'
#
loop_
_entity.id
_entity.type
_entity.pdbx_description
1 polymer ?
#
loop_
_entity_poly.entity_id
_entity_poly.type
_entity_poly.pdbx_seq_one_letter_code
_entity_poly.pdbx_strand_id
1 'polypeptide(L)'
;MKAWIKLVALLCLGSVCASAQSAQAKWKIDLTEKYGFQAFDRTINFRWTLHQGVLFISPERLLVYQVNHSRATTRLAPRDASGGSGNFILEIKILNAADGTEIKSLQLPTNAEFSKVLATRDGKFIVRTGDILYLYSTDFTRLASHALPLKRQVQEEGWQIGVSPSGDEVELVHQQILKRSAISPTSKVEKAQADIEILSADNLETIKSFSLPWFLASWSGADGALLSSSPTTWSPSASFGLLSFAGQWTSLMPDWTSAEHPCTYQEVALEHKLFAAFGCGNFSIFPQTGERLFFLKTGTKEFVNSVQGGGDFMAIQWERRSIRRDIANIPVAVAQPLRVDLYQIRSSNPLLSVTLHHNNIYYAVSQSGALAVVDGTSLNLYSPTH
;
A
#
# COMPACT_ATOMS: atom_id res chain seq x y z
N MET A 1 -7.72 -59.71 -2.73
CA MET A 1 -7.30 -58.61 -3.58
C MET A 1 -8.41 -57.58 -3.96
N LYS A 2 -9.70 -57.92 -3.91
CA LYS A 2 -10.79 -56.96 -4.26
C LYS A 2 -11.23 -56.00 -3.14
N ALA A 3 -10.86 -56.27 -1.87
CA ALA A 3 -11.24 -55.38 -0.75
C ALA A 3 -10.29 -54.19 -0.52
N TRP A 4 -9.03 -54.29 -0.92
CA TRP A 4 -8.05 -53.22 -0.77
C TRP A 4 -8.22 -52.06 -1.78
N ILE A 5 -8.77 -52.32 -2.95
CA ILE A 5 -8.99 -51.29 -3.99
C ILE A 5 -10.13 -50.33 -3.60
N LYS A 6 -11.10 -50.79 -2.81
CA LYS A 6 -12.20 -49.94 -2.36
C LYS A 6 -11.78 -48.99 -1.21
N LEU A 7 -10.78 -49.34 -0.41
CA LEU A 7 -10.29 -48.52 0.72
C LEU A 7 -9.42 -47.34 0.19
N VAL A 8 -8.64 -47.58 -0.87
CA VAL A 8 -7.79 -46.52 -1.46
C VAL A 8 -8.63 -45.50 -2.23
N ALA A 9 -9.73 -45.92 -2.87
CA ALA A 9 -10.65 -45.01 -3.57
C ALA A 9 -11.45 -44.13 -2.60
N LEU A 10 -11.71 -44.55 -1.37
CA LEU A 10 -12.41 -43.74 -0.36
C LEU A 10 -11.49 -42.72 0.32
N LEU A 11 -10.18 -42.96 0.36
CA LEU A 11 -9.19 -42.02 0.90
C LEU A 11 -8.81 -40.90 -0.09
N CYS A 12 -9.01 -41.10 -1.39
CA CYS A 12 -8.77 -40.07 -2.39
C CYS A 12 -9.95 -39.09 -2.59
N LEU A 13 -11.14 -39.41 -2.08
CA LEU A 13 -12.30 -38.51 -2.15
C LEU A 13 -12.40 -37.52 -0.99
N GLY A 14 -11.47 -37.61 -0.02
CA GLY A 14 -11.42 -36.72 1.14
C GLY A 14 -10.53 -35.47 0.97
N SER A 15 -9.95 -35.25 -0.18
CA SER A 15 -9.37 -33.95 -0.52
C SER A 15 -10.51 -32.97 -0.82
N VAL A 16 -11.20 -32.56 0.22
CA VAL A 16 -12.07 -31.38 0.18
C VAL A 16 -11.16 -30.24 -0.26
N CYS A 17 -11.22 -29.88 -1.54
CA CYS A 17 -10.84 -28.55 -1.95
C CYS A 17 -11.65 -27.63 -1.05
N ALA A 18 -11.03 -27.07 -0.02
CA ALA A 18 -11.59 -25.96 0.71
C ALA A 18 -11.69 -24.82 -0.31
N SER A 19 -12.81 -24.83 -1.05
CA SER A 19 -13.18 -23.68 -1.88
C SER A 19 -13.28 -22.52 -0.91
N ALA A 20 -12.44 -21.50 -1.10
CA ALA A 20 -12.52 -20.28 -0.34
C ALA A 20 -14.00 -19.85 -0.35
N GLN A 21 -14.61 -19.87 0.81
CA GLN A 21 -16.00 -19.46 0.97
C GLN A 21 -16.11 -18.01 0.49
N SER A 22 -17.03 -17.71 -0.41
CA SER A 22 -17.28 -16.33 -0.82
C SER A 22 -17.60 -15.52 0.44
N ALA A 23 -16.74 -14.55 0.73
CA ALA A 23 -16.84 -13.81 1.98
C ALA A 23 -18.15 -13.02 2.02
N GLN A 24 -18.95 -13.22 3.08
CA GLN A 24 -20.09 -12.38 3.34
C GLN A 24 -19.64 -11.16 4.17
N ALA A 25 -19.95 -9.97 3.69
CA ALA A 25 -19.66 -8.76 4.43
C ALA A 25 -20.48 -8.72 5.74
N LYS A 26 -19.81 -8.37 6.83
CA LYS A 26 -20.46 -8.09 8.13
C LYS A 26 -21.43 -6.92 8.02
N TRP A 27 -21.00 -5.89 7.29
CA TRP A 27 -21.83 -4.75 6.91
C TRP A 27 -21.28 -4.13 5.61
N LYS A 28 -22.15 -3.36 4.95
CA LYS A 28 -21.87 -2.65 3.71
C LYS A 28 -22.43 -1.24 3.76
N ILE A 29 -21.66 -0.26 3.26
CA ILE A 29 -22.05 1.15 3.19
C ILE A 29 -21.71 1.69 1.80
N ASP A 30 -22.63 2.40 1.18
CA ASP A 30 -22.30 3.25 0.03
C ASP A 30 -21.79 4.60 0.55
N LEU A 31 -20.52 4.89 0.26
CA LEU A 31 -19.86 6.10 0.73
C LEU A 31 -20.41 7.36 0.08
N THR A 32 -20.92 7.26 -1.15
CA THR A 32 -21.52 8.39 -1.85
C THR A 32 -22.88 8.74 -1.27
N GLU A 33 -23.75 7.75 -1.10
CA GLU A 33 -25.09 7.97 -0.56
C GLU A 33 -25.06 8.42 0.89
N LYS A 34 -24.23 7.75 1.70
CA LYS A 34 -24.23 7.99 3.15
C LYS A 34 -23.41 9.19 3.57
N TYR A 35 -22.27 9.44 2.89
CA TYR A 35 -21.30 10.44 3.33
C TYR A 35 -20.99 11.51 2.28
N GLY A 36 -21.57 11.42 1.08
CA GLY A 36 -21.36 12.38 0.00
C GLY A 36 -19.99 12.30 -0.65
N PHE A 37 -19.26 11.18 -0.47
CA PHE A 37 -18.00 10.97 -1.16
C PHE A 37 -18.25 10.92 -2.66
N GLN A 38 -17.38 11.57 -3.43
CA GLN A 38 -17.53 11.61 -4.88
C GLN A 38 -17.21 10.22 -5.47
N ALA A 39 -18.09 9.75 -6.35
CA ALA A 39 -17.78 8.58 -7.16
C ALA A 39 -16.58 8.88 -8.05
N PHE A 40 -15.71 7.90 -8.23
CA PHE A 40 -14.59 8.02 -9.15
C PHE A 40 -15.12 8.10 -10.58
N ASP A 41 -15.06 9.29 -11.18
CA ASP A 41 -15.40 9.48 -12.59
C ASP A 41 -14.16 9.34 -13.46
N ARG A 42 -14.10 8.26 -14.25
CA ARG A 42 -13.02 8.00 -15.21
C ARG A 42 -12.96 9.00 -16.35
N THR A 43 -14.01 9.78 -16.60
CA THR A 43 -14.10 10.70 -17.74
C THR A 43 -13.38 12.02 -17.49
N ILE A 44 -13.12 12.37 -16.24
CA ILE A 44 -12.41 13.57 -15.87
C ILE A 44 -10.90 13.29 -15.82
N ASN A 45 -10.26 13.39 -16.98
CA ASN A 45 -8.81 13.52 -17.19
C ASN A 45 -7.85 12.73 -16.26
N PHE A 46 -7.03 11.92 -16.88
CA PHE A 46 -5.88 11.14 -16.36
C PHE A 46 -4.93 11.84 -15.35
N ARG A 47 -5.16 13.08 -14.98
CA ARG A 47 -4.28 13.88 -14.12
C ARG A 47 -4.80 14.12 -12.70
N TRP A 48 -6.02 13.71 -12.39
CA TRP A 48 -6.63 13.97 -11.08
C TRP A 48 -6.95 12.63 -10.41
N THR A 49 -5.95 12.04 -9.79
CA THR A 49 -6.17 10.93 -8.88
C THR A 49 -6.89 11.50 -7.65
N LEU A 50 -8.17 11.23 -7.52
CA LEU A 50 -8.86 11.41 -6.25
C LEU A 50 -8.16 10.50 -5.23
N HIS A 51 -7.47 11.09 -4.28
CA HIS A 51 -6.86 10.34 -3.20
C HIS A 51 -7.97 9.92 -2.25
N GLN A 52 -8.27 8.64 -2.27
CA GLN A 52 -9.20 7.99 -1.37
C GLN A 52 -8.45 6.89 -0.62
N GLY A 53 -8.90 6.54 0.58
CA GLY A 53 -8.32 5.44 1.30
C GLY A 53 -9.15 4.99 2.48
N VAL A 54 -8.78 3.83 3.00
CA VAL A 54 -9.34 3.22 4.18
C VAL A 54 -8.20 2.69 5.05
N LEU A 55 -8.29 2.87 6.37
CA LEU A 55 -7.27 2.49 7.34
C LEU A 55 -7.94 2.02 8.63
N PHE A 56 -7.41 1.01 9.28
CA PHE A 56 -7.71 0.76 10.68
C PHE A 56 -6.80 1.64 11.55
N ILE A 57 -7.40 2.46 12.42
CA ILE A 57 -6.68 3.23 13.44
C ILE A 57 -6.72 2.55 14.81
N SER A 58 -7.65 1.61 14.99
CA SER A 58 -7.68 0.61 16.04
C SER A 58 -8.53 -0.59 15.56
N PRO A 59 -8.56 -1.72 16.27
CA PRO A 59 -9.44 -2.84 15.91
C PRO A 59 -10.93 -2.47 15.82
N GLU A 60 -11.36 -1.46 16.60
CA GLU A 60 -12.75 -1.01 16.67
C GLU A 60 -13.06 0.21 15.81
N ARG A 61 -12.04 0.85 15.22
CA ARG A 61 -12.19 2.12 14.51
C ARG A 61 -11.58 2.09 13.13
N LEU A 62 -12.42 2.36 12.14
CA LEU A 62 -12.03 2.46 10.75
C LEU A 62 -12.03 3.93 10.33
N LEU A 63 -10.96 4.39 9.71
CA LEU A 63 -10.86 5.70 9.10
C LEU A 63 -11.03 5.56 7.59
N VAL A 64 -11.93 6.34 7.00
CA VAL A 64 -12.06 6.51 5.55
C VAL A 64 -11.83 7.97 5.20
N TYR A 65 -11.19 8.22 4.08
CA TYR A 65 -10.92 9.58 3.64
C TYR A 65 -11.02 9.72 2.12
N GLN A 66 -11.33 10.93 1.70
CA GLN A 66 -11.29 11.33 0.30
C GLN A 66 -10.83 12.77 0.17
N VAL A 67 -10.05 13.06 -0.86
CA VAL A 67 -9.75 14.43 -1.29
C VAL A 67 -10.76 14.85 -2.34
N ASN A 68 -11.59 15.84 -2.02
CA ASN A 68 -12.62 16.37 -2.90
C ASN A 68 -12.17 17.69 -3.51
N HIS A 69 -12.51 17.93 -4.78
CA HIS A 69 -12.44 19.27 -5.35
C HIS A 69 -13.49 20.16 -4.72
N SER A 70 -13.10 21.34 -4.26
CA SER A 70 -14.08 22.36 -3.90
C SER A 70 -14.94 22.67 -5.14
N ARG A 71 -16.25 22.65 -4.99
CA ARG A 71 -17.23 22.93 -6.08
C ARG A 71 -17.02 24.27 -6.77
N ALA A 72 -16.23 25.19 -6.21
CA ALA A 72 -15.93 26.51 -6.78
C ALA A 72 -15.00 26.48 -8.00
N THR A 73 -14.30 25.38 -8.28
CA THR A 73 -13.26 25.31 -9.32
C THR A 73 -13.60 24.44 -10.53
N THR A 74 -14.89 24.18 -10.79
CA THR A 74 -15.35 23.42 -11.99
C THR A 74 -15.10 24.15 -13.34
N ARG A 75 -14.51 25.32 -13.34
CA ARG A 75 -14.03 25.98 -14.54
C ARG A 75 -12.51 25.95 -14.52
N LEU A 76 -11.95 25.29 -15.52
CA LEU A 76 -10.53 25.27 -15.91
C LEU A 76 -9.80 26.55 -15.45
N ALA A 77 -9.29 26.57 -14.22
CA ALA A 77 -8.35 27.61 -13.84
C ALA A 77 -7.07 27.39 -14.64
N PRO A 78 -6.54 28.42 -15.30
CA PRO A 78 -5.27 28.31 -15.99
C PRO A 78 -4.22 27.87 -14.98
N ARG A 79 -3.37 26.92 -15.36
CA ARG A 79 -2.17 26.60 -14.62
C ARG A 79 -1.30 27.84 -14.55
N ASP A 80 -1.25 28.47 -13.42
CA ASP A 80 -0.13 29.32 -13.12
C ASP A 80 1.06 28.41 -12.74
N ALA A 81 2.25 28.80 -13.23
CA ALA A 81 3.49 28.04 -13.07
C ALA A 81 3.96 27.89 -11.60
N SER A 82 3.17 28.36 -10.64
CA SER A 82 3.40 28.33 -9.21
C SER A 82 2.73 27.14 -8.48
N GLY A 83 2.22 26.14 -9.20
CA GLY A 83 1.53 25.00 -8.58
C GLY A 83 0.29 25.47 -7.83
N GLY A 84 -0.63 26.11 -8.57
CA GLY A 84 -1.79 26.79 -8.02
C GLY A 84 -2.46 25.98 -6.91
N SER A 85 -2.68 26.61 -5.79
CA SER A 85 -3.42 26.11 -4.64
C SER A 85 -4.86 25.81 -5.08
N GLY A 86 -5.04 24.60 -5.64
CA GLY A 86 -6.39 24.09 -5.89
C GLY A 86 -7.10 24.05 -4.55
N ASN A 87 -8.30 24.62 -4.48
CA ASN A 87 -9.13 24.53 -3.28
C ASN A 87 -9.66 23.10 -3.15
N PHE A 88 -8.83 22.23 -2.62
CA PHE A 88 -9.21 20.86 -2.29
C PHE A 88 -9.60 20.76 -0.82
N ILE A 89 -10.48 19.86 -0.52
CA ILE A 89 -10.89 19.52 0.84
C ILE A 89 -10.62 18.04 1.06
N LEU A 90 -9.78 17.75 2.02
CA LEU A 90 -9.62 16.40 2.56
C LEU A 90 -10.73 16.16 3.57
N GLU A 91 -11.61 15.25 3.26
CA GLU A 91 -12.68 14.80 4.14
C GLU A 91 -12.28 13.47 4.78
N ILE A 92 -12.32 13.40 6.11
CA ILE A 92 -11.95 12.24 6.91
C ILE A 92 -13.13 11.87 7.79
N LYS A 93 -13.47 10.58 7.84
CA LYS A 93 -14.48 10.03 8.72
C LYS A 93 -13.95 8.88 9.53
N ILE A 94 -14.24 8.86 10.80
CA ILE A 94 -13.98 7.73 11.69
C ILE A 94 -15.30 6.98 11.90
N LEU A 95 -15.29 5.70 11.59
CA LEU A 95 -16.41 4.79 11.68
C LEU A 95 -16.18 3.75 12.76
N ASN A 96 -17.25 3.32 13.40
CA ASN A 96 -17.24 2.14 14.25
C ASN A 96 -17.10 0.88 13.39
N ALA A 97 -16.07 0.06 13.62
CA ALA A 97 -15.86 -1.17 12.87
C ALA A 97 -16.91 -2.25 13.17
N ALA A 98 -17.70 -2.13 14.26
CA ALA A 98 -18.72 -3.10 14.57
C ALA A 98 -19.92 -3.03 13.62
N ASP A 99 -20.34 -1.83 13.22
CA ASP A 99 -21.60 -1.57 12.50
C ASP A 99 -21.50 -0.50 11.40
N GLY A 100 -20.33 0.13 11.20
CA GLY A 100 -20.12 1.17 10.21
C GLY A 100 -20.77 2.51 10.51
N THR A 101 -21.19 2.75 11.76
CA THR A 101 -21.74 4.07 12.15
C THR A 101 -20.63 5.11 12.23
N GLU A 102 -20.93 6.33 11.78
CA GLU A 102 -20.00 7.45 11.89
C GLU A 102 -19.84 7.87 13.35
N ILE A 103 -18.59 7.91 13.82
CA ILE A 103 -18.25 8.41 15.16
C ILE A 103 -17.93 9.90 15.08
N LYS A 104 -17.10 10.29 14.11
CA LYS A 104 -16.65 11.67 13.91
C LYS A 104 -16.26 11.94 12.46
N SER A 105 -16.27 13.22 12.09
CA SER A 105 -15.76 13.68 10.79
C SER A 105 -14.92 14.94 10.93
N LEU A 106 -14.00 15.13 9.97
CA LEU A 106 -13.11 16.29 9.86
C LEU A 106 -12.99 16.68 8.40
N GLN A 107 -12.98 17.99 8.13
CA GLN A 107 -12.70 18.56 6.82
C GLN A 107 -11.50 19.49 6.92
N LEU A 108 -10.50 19.28 6.08
CA LEU A 108 -9.27 20.07 6.06
C LEU A 108 -9.03 20.62 4.65
N PRO A 109 -8.76 21.93 4.52
CA PRO A 109 -8.22 22.46 3.27
C PRO A 109 -6.88 21.78 2.97
N THR A 110 -6.67 21.37 1.71
CA THR A 110 -5.45 20.64 1.34
C THR A 110 -5.05 20.93 -0.11
N ASN A 111 -3.80 20.54 -0.42
CA ASN A 111 -3.32 20.40 -1.79
C ASN A 111 -3.39 18.90 -2.15
N ALA A 112 -4.23 18.53 -3.11
CA ALA A 112 -4.50 17.14 -3.48
C ALA A 112 -3.25 16.35 -3.87
N GLU A 113 -2.28 16.99 -4.50
CA GLU A 113 -1.07 16.30 -4.97
C GLU A 113 -0.22 15.72 -3.83
N PHE A 114 -0.37 16.29 -2.61
CA PHE A 114 0.46 15.92 -1.47
C PHE A 114 -0.34 15.43 -0.25
N SER A 115 -1.64 15.23 -0.40
CA SER A 115 -2.46 14.77 0.71
C SER A 115 -2.32 13.26 0.89
N LYS A 116 -1.98 12.83 2.10
CA LYS A 116 -1.88 11.42 2.49
C LYS A 116 -2.34 11.27 3.93
N VAL A 117 -3.05 10.21 4.22
CA VAL A 117 -3.46 9.84 5.58
C VAL A 117 -2.84 8.50 5.92
N LEU A 118 -2.23 8.40 7.09
CA LEU A 118 -1.53 7.22 7.58
C LEU A 118 -1.96 6.94 9.02
N ALA A 119 -2.26 5.69 9.32
CA ALA A 119 -2.50 5.25 10.70
C ALA A 119 -1.17 5.09 11.44
N THR A 120 -1.15 5.45 12.72
CA THR A 120 -0.08 5.14 13.66
C THR A 120 -0.60 4.19 14.73
N ARG A 121 0.27 3.79 15.63
CA ARG A 121 -0.13 3.03 16.81
C ARG A 121 -1.07 3.86 17.71
N ASP A 122 -1.83 3.19 18.55
CA ASP A 122 -2.69 3.77 19.58
C ASP A 122 -3.82 4.67 19.06
N GLY A 123 -4.28 4.42 17.84
CA GLY A 123 -5.44 5.08 17.29
C GLY A 123 -5.19 6.51 16.78
N LYS A 124 -3.94 6.98 16.82
CA LYS A 124 -3.58 8.26 16.20
C LYS A 124 -3.44 8.11 14.69
N PHE A 125 -3.44 9.21 13.97
CA PHE A 125 -3.17 9.21 12.52
C PHE A 125 -2.50 10.50 12.09
N ILE A 126 -1.74 10.39 11.00
CA ILE A 126 -1.00 11.49 10.40
C ILE A 126 -1.72 11.93 9.14
N VAL A 127 -1.85 13.23 8.97
CA VAL A 127 -2.32 13.87 7.74
C VAL A 127 -1.18 14.71 7.16
N ARG A 128 -0.80 14.41 5.94
CA ARG A 128 0.06 15.28 5.16
C ARG A 128 -0.79 16.24 4.32
N THR A 129 -0.55 17.53 4.48
CA THR A 129 -1.10 18.58 3.63
C THR A 129 0.03 19.47 3.12
N GLY A 130 0.35 19.38 1.84
CA GLY A 130 1.52 20.08 1.29
C GLY A 130 2.81 19.63 1.97
N ASP A 131 3.55 20.60 2.55
CA ASP A 131 4.84 20.38 3.19
C ASP A 131 4.73 20.29 4.72
N ILE A 132 3.56 19.98 5.27
CA ILE A 132 3.37 19.85 6.71
C ILE A 132 2.71 18.50 7.02
N LEU A 133 3.21 17.84 8.03
CA LEU A 133 2.59 16.71 8.69
C LEU A 133 1.85 17.18 9.93
N TYR A 134 0.65 16.69 10.13
CA TYR A 134 -0.14 16.89 11.34
C TYR A 134 -0.46 15.56 11.96
N LEU A 135 -0.20 15.42 13.26
CA LEU A 135 -0.62 14.27 14.05
C LEU A 135 -1.93 14.60 14.74
N TYR A 136 -2.90 13.71 14.58
CA TYR A 136 -4.21 13.82 15.20
C TYR A 136 -4.51 12.64 16.12
N SER A 137 -5.25 12.90 17.19
CA SER A 137 -5.93 11.88 17.98
C SER A 137 -7.20 11.40 17.25
N THR A 138 -7.81 10.32 17.77
CA THR A 138 -9.14 9.86 17.33
C THR A 138 -10.25 10.87 17.52
N ASP A 139 -10.03 11.90 18.35
CA ASP A 139 -10.98 13.00 18.58
C ASP A 139 -10.75 14.19 17.67
N PHE A 140 -9.89 14.05 16.67
CA PHE A 140 -9.44 15.10 15.75
C PHE A 140 -8.76 16.28 16.44
N THR A 141 -8.25 16.07 17.66
CA THR A 141 -7.36 17.04 18.30
C THR A 141 -5.99 16.96 17.66
N ARG A 142 -5.49 18.08 17.16
CA ARG A 142 -4.12 18.16 16.65
C ARG A 142 -3.14 18.08 17.81
N LEU A 143 -2.33 17.03 17.83
CA LEU A 143 -1.34 16.75 18.88
C LEU A 143 0.01 17.36 18.57
N ALA A 144 0.44 17.28 17.31
CA ALA A 144 1.73 17.77 16.86
C ALA A 144 1.70 18.18 15.38
N SER A 145 2.76 18.86 14.96
CA SER A 145 3.00 19.13 13.53
C SER A 145 4.50 19.14 13.25
N HIS A 146 4.88 18.70 12.06
CA HIS A 146 6.25 18.69 11.57
C HIS A 146 6.30 19.28 10.17
N ALA A 147 7.15 20.27 9.94
CA ALA A 147 7.34 20.86 8.62
C ALA A 147 8.38 20.05 7.84
N LEU A 148 8.03 19.63 6.63
CA LEU A 148 8.95 18.97 5.73
C LEU A 148 10.00 19.98 5.25
N PRO A 149 11.29 19.63 5.25
CA PRO A 149 12.32 20.53 4.77
C PRO A 149 12.07 20.89 3.30
N LEU A 150 12.01 22.20 3.00
CA LEU A 150 11.91 22.70 1.63
C LEU A 150 13.27 22.48 0.94
N LYS A 151 13.41 21.40 0.19
CA LYS A 151 14.54 21.23 -0.72
C LYS A 151 14.12 21.75 -2.10
N ARG A 152 14.96 22.62 -2.69
CA ARG A 152 14.75 23.12 -4.05
C ARG A 152 14.48 21.97 -4.99
N GLN A 153 13.32 21.98 -5.61
CA GLN A 153 12.88 20.96 -6.54
C GLN A 153 13.89 20.81 -7.69
N VAL A 154 14.62 19.70 -7.67
CA VAL A 154 15.10 19.09 -8.89
C VAL A 154 13.93 18.23 -9.36
N GLN A 155 13.53 18.36 -10.62
CA GLN A 155 12.36 17.73 -11.20
C GLN A 155 12.22 16.26 -10.77
N GLU A 156 11.02 15.86 -10.36
CA GLU A 156 10.53 14.50 -10.09
C GLU A 156 10.61 13.95 -8.64
N GLU A 157 11.04 14.73 -7.65
CA GLU A 157 11.35 14.17 -6.33
C GLU A 157 10.56 14.88 -5.23
N GLY A 158 9.60 14.16 -4.69
CA GLY A 158 8.85 14.58 -3.50
C GLY A 158 9.25 13.77 -2.27
N TRP A 159 8.89 14.29 -1.09
CA TRP A 159 8.97 13.54 0.14
C TRP A 159 8.02 12.35 0.08
N GLN A 160 8.56 11.15 0.25
CA GLN A 160 7.77 9.95 0.54
C GLN A 160 7.58 9.85 2.04
N ILE A 161 6.41 9.41 2.45
CA ILE A 161 6.07 9.27 3.86
C ILE A 161 5.53 7.87 4.07
N GLY A 162 6.07 7.19 5.05
CA GLY A 162 5.63 5.91 5.54
C GLY A 162 5.44 5.94 7.05
N VAL A 163 4.72 4.98 7.57
CA VAL A 163 4.67 4.65 8.98
C VAL A 163 5.27 3.26 9.12
N SER A 164 6.11 3.05 10.12
CA SER A 164 6.66 1.72 10.40
C SER A 164 5.54 0.70 10.58
N PRO A 165 5.75 -0.56 10.26
CA PRO A 165 4.72 -1.60 10.45
C PRO A 165 4.20 -1.68 11.89
N SER A 166 5.03 -1.39 12.88
CA SER A 166 4.62 -1.30 14.30
C SER A 166 3.78 -0.06 14.62
N GLY A 167 3.77 0.95 13.74
CA GLY A 167 3.05 2.20 13.95
C GLY A 167 3.73 3.19 14.91
N ASP A 168 4.96 2.90 15.39
CA ASP A 168 5.68 3.70 16.40
C ASP A 168 6.52 4.81 15.78
N GLU A 169 6.88 4.71 14.50
CA GLU A 169 7.78 5.63 13.81
C GLU A 169 7.20 6.08 12.47
N VAL A 170 7.57 7.29 12.10
CA VAL A 170 7.24 7.89 10.79
C VAL A 170 8.52 8.06 10.01
N GLU A 171 8.56 7.49 8.82
CA GLU A 171 9.68 7.63 7.92
C GLU A 171 9.39 8.72 6.88
N LEU A 172 10.32 9.64 6.77
CA LEU A 172 10.37 10.63 5.69
C LEU A 172 11.56 10.31 4.81
N VAL A 173 11.33 10.10 3.53
CA VAL A 173 12.37 9.82 2.55
C VAL A 173 12.31 10.85 1.44
N HIS A 174 13.41 11.54 1.23
CA HIS A 174 13.63 12.39 0.07
C HIS A 174 14.67 11.74 -0.83
N GLN A 175 14.22 11.17 -1.94
CA GLN A 175 15.11 10.55 -2.92
C GLN A 175 15.58 11.59 -3.94
N GLN A 176 16.87 11.60 -4.23
CA GLN A 176 17.49 12.52 -5.19
C GLN A 176 18.25 11.72 -6.24
N ILE A 177 17.95 11.98 -7.52
CA ILE A 177 18.76 11.49 -8.62
C ILE A 177 19.83 12.53 -8.91
N LEU A 178 21.06 12.25 -8.49
CA LEU A 178 22.18 13.20 -8.61
C LEU A 178 22.82 13.17 -9.99
N LYS A 179 22.73 12.03 -10.71
CA LYS A 179 23.31 11.88 -12.05
C LYS A 179 22.59 10.81 -12.86
N ARG A 180 22.28 11.13 -14.12
CA ARG A 180 21.77 10.18 -15.12
C ARG A 180 22.72 10.09 -16.31
N SER A 181 22.78 8.94 -16.97
CA SER A 181 23.62 8.72 -18.17
C SER A 181 23.13 9.50 -19.39
N ALA A 182 21.85 9.87 -19.45
CA ALA A 182 21.24 10.69 -20.47
C ALA A 182 19.97 11.37 -19.95
N ILE A 183 19.48 12.39 -20.67
CA ILE A 183 18.24 13.13 -20.33
C ILE A 183 17.01 12.36 -20.88
N SER A 184 16.84 11.12 -20.51
CA SER A 184 15.69 10.30 -20.87
C SER A 184 15.10 9.65 -19.63
N PRO A 185 13.76 9.51 -19.51
CA PRO A 185 13.14 8.78 -18.40
C PRO A 185 13.64 7.35 -18.25
N THR A 186 14.13 6.75 -19.34
CA THR A 186 14.68 5.39 -19.37
C THR A 186 16.19 5.34 -19.17
N SER A 187 16.86 6.49 -18.96
CA SER A 187 18.30 6.52 -18.80
C SER A 187 18.73 5.95 -17.45
N LYS A 188 19.88 5.28 -17.47
CA LYS A 188 20.48 4.68 -16.27
C LYS A 188 20.80 5.76 -15.23
N VAL A 189 20.32 5.57 -14.01
CA VAL A 189 20.71 6.39 -12.87
C VAL A 189 22.13 6.00 -12.45
N GLU A 190 23.07 6.93 -12.54
CA GLU A 190 24.45 6.70 -12.18
C GLU A 190 24.74 7.02 -10.72
N LYS A 191 24.00 7.97 -10.15
CA LYS A 191 24.14 8.37 -8.75
C LYS A 191 22.80 8.78 -8.19
N ALA A 192 22.44 8.22 -7.06
CA ALA A 192 21.26 8.58 -6.30
C ALA A 192 21.61 8.69 -4.81
N GLN A 193 20.77 9.41 -4.08
CA GLN A 193 20.86 9.55 -2.63
C GLN A 193 19.44 9.57 -2.07
N ALA A 194 19.25 8.92 -0.94
CA ALA A 194 18.06 9.06 -0.13
C ALA A 194 18.42 9.74 1.19
N ASP A 195 17.84 10.90 1.44
CA ASP A 195 17.88 11.52 2.75
C ASP A 195 16.68 11.01 3.55
N ILE A 196 16.94 10.52 4.73
CA ILE A 196 15.96 9.85 5.57
C ILE A 196 15.87 10.57 6.90
N GLU A 197 14.67 10.83 7.33
CA GLU A 197 14.36 11.33 8.65
C GLU A 197 13.33 10.41 9.31
N ILE A 198 13.64 9.97 10.51
CA ILE A 198 12.77 9.13 11.33
C ILE A 198 12.22 10.00 12.44
N LEU A 199 10.89 10.05 12.52
CA LEU A 199 10.17 10.79 13.55
C LEU A 199 9.47 9.80 14.49
N SER A 200 9.28 10.21 15.73
CA SER A 200 8.37 9.52 16.65
C SER A 200 6.92 9.69 16.19
N ALA A 201 6.16 8.60 16.12
CA ALA A 201 4.75 8.69 15.84
C ALA A 201 3.92 9.29 16.98
N ASP A 202 4.52 9.49 18.16
CA ASP A 202 3.84 10.06 19.32
C ASP A 202 3.75 11.58 19.31
N ASN A 203 4.79 12.26 18.76
CA ASN A 203 4.90 13.72 18.85
C ASN A 203 5.54 14.36 17.60
N LEU A 204 5.88 13.57 16.56
CA LEU A 204 6.57 13.98 15.33
C LEU A 204 7.95 14.64 15.58
N GLU A 205 8.59 14.37 16.71
CA GLU A 205 9.96 14.79 16.95
C GLU A 205 10.95 13.89 16.22
N THR A 206 12.01 14.48 15.67
CA THR A 206 13.05 13.75 14.97
C THR A 206 13.83 12.85 15.91
N ILE A 207 13.77 11.53 15.68
CA ILE A 207 14.57 10.53 16.39
C ILE A 207 15.95 10.43 15.77
N LYS A 208 16.00 10.41 14.42
CA LYS A 208 17.22 10.16 13.66
C LYS A 208 17.14 10.74 12.26
N SER A 209 18.29 11.22 11.75
CA SER A 209 18.46 11.65 10.36
C SER A 209 19.76 11.08 9.81
N PHE A 210 19.73 10.63 8.56
CA PHE A 210 20.90 10.11 7.84
C PHE A 210 20.67 10.09 6.33
N SER A 211 21.74 9.88 5.56
CA SER A 211 21.66 9.78 4.11
C SER A 211 22.22 8.45 3.64
N LEU A 212 21.56 7.83 2.68
CA LEU A 212 21.99 6.58 2.05
C LEU A 212 22.16 6.76 0.54
N PRO A 213 23.21 6.16 -0.07
CA PRO A 213 23.44 6.25 -1.51
C PRO A 213 22.53 5.27 -2.31
N TRP A 214 21.28 5.00 -1.85
CA TRP A 214 20.38 3.99 -2.39
C TRP A 214 18.95 4.49 -2.50
N PHE A 215 18.16 3.87 -3.37
CA PHE A 215 16.72 4.01 -3.35
C PHE A 215 16.12 3.05 -2.31
N LEU A 216 15.24 3.59 -1.49
CA LEU A 216 14.49 2.79 -0.52
C LEU A 216 13.17 2.34 -1.14
N ALA A 217 12.86 1.07 -0.98
CA ALA A 217 11.59 0.51 -1.43
C ALA A 217 10.57 0.43 -0.31
N SER A 218 11.02 0.16 0.92
CA SER A 218 10.15 -0.07 2.07
C SER A 218 10.88 0.17 3.39
N TRP A 219 10.13 0.24 4.48
CA TRP A 219 10.59 0.42 5.84
C TRP A 219 10.35 -0.83 6.68
N SER A 220 11.26 -1.18 7.56
CA SER A 220 11.17 -2.40 8.36
C SER A 220 10.88 -2.21 9.85
N GLY A 221 10.72 -0.97 10.30
CA GLY A 221 10.41 -0.64 11.69
C GLY A 221 11.62 -0.39 12.58
N ALA A 222 11.41 -0.41 13.90
CA ALA A 222 12.24 0.15 14.95
C ALA A 222 13.72 -0.27 15.03
N ASP A 223 14.16 -1.29 14.33
CA ASP A 223 15.57 -1.74 14.38
C ASP A 223 16.48 -1.00 13.42
N GLY A 224 15.95 -0.08 12.67
CA GLY A 224 16.70 0.63 11.68
C GLY A 224 17.09 -0.17 10.45
N ALA A 225 16.50 -1.33 10.19
CA ALA A 225 16.71 -2.05 8.96
C ALA A 225 15.73 -1.57 7.88
N LEU A 226 16.26 -1.31 6.69
CA LEU A 226 15.51 -0.81 5.54
C LEU A 226 15.55 -1.85 4.42
N LEU A 227 14.47 -1.91 3.68
CA LEU A 227 14.41 -2.66 2.45
C LEU A 227 14.87 -1.74 1.31
N SER A 228 15.83 -2.18 0.53
CA SER A 228 16.32 -1.42 -0.62
C SER A 228 16.38 -2.31 -1.85
N SER A 229 15.75 -1.88 -2.93
CA SER A 229 16.07 -2.39 -4.24
C SER A 229 17.25 -1.61 -4.80
N SER A 230 18.07 -2.23 -5.64
CA SER A 230 19.26 -1.63 -6.26
C SER A 230 19.05 -0.16 -6.66
N PRO A 231 20.08 0.70 -6.61
CA PRO A 231 19.98 2.12 -7.00
C PRO A 231 19.53 2.34 -8.45
N THR A 232 19.35 1.27 -9.19
CA THR A 232 18.81 1.29 -10.54
C THR A 232 17.42 0.65 -10.53
N THR A 233 16.39 1.39 -10.13
CA THR A 233 14.98 0.93 -10.10
C THR A 233 14.48 0.33 -11.42
N TRP A 234 15.22 0.46 -12.49
CA TRP A 234 14.95 -0.07 -13.83
C TRP A 234 15.91 -1.19 -14.24
N SER A 235 16.81 -1.59 -13.35
CA SER A 235 17.67 -2.73 -13.66
C SER A 235 16.89 -4.02 -13.41
N PRO A 236 16.83 -4.91 -14.42
CA PRO A 236 16.25 -6.23 -14.23
C PRO A 236 17.01 -7.10 -13.21
N SER A 237 18.16 -6.67 -12.75
CA SER A 237 18.98 -7.29 -11.70
C SER A 237 18.88 -6.55 -10.36
N ALA A 238 17.75 -5.93 -10.05
CA ALA A 238 17.53 -5.32 -8.74
C ALA A 238 17.72 -6.36 -7.64
N SER A 239 18.67 -6.14 -6.75
CA SER A 239 18.89 -6.99 -5.59
C SER A 239 17.91 -6.61 -4.49
N PHE A 240 17.27 -7.61 -3.91
CA PHE A 240 16.42 -7.48 -2.74
C PHE A 240 17.21 -7.78 -1.48
N GLY A 241 17.07 -6.97 -0.47
CA GLY A 241 17.78 -7.18 0.79
C GLY A 241 17.47 -6.16 1.85
N LEU A 242 18.09 -6.35 2.99
CA LEU A 242 18.03 -5.44 4.13
C LEU A 242 19.27 -4.57 4.16
N LEU A 243 19.09 -3.26 4.28
CA LEU A 243 20.16 -2.32 4.55
C LEU A 243 19.97 -1.76 5.96
N SER A 244 20.89 -2.10 6.86
CA SER A 244 20.87 -1.53 8.20
C SER A 244 21.24 -0.05 8.19
N PHE A 245 20.88 0.70 9.22
CA PHE A 245 21.30 2.09 9.39
C PHE A 245 22.83 2.25 9.58
N ALA A 246 23.53 1.16 9.86
CA ALA A 246 24.99 1.12 9.89
C ALA A 246 25.60 0.90 8.49
N GLY A 247 24.78 0.80 7.44
CA GLY A 247 25.24 0.58 6.07
C GLY A 247 25.57 -0.88 5.74
N GLN A 248 25.20 -1.85 6.57
CA GLN A 248 25.42 -3.26 6.30
C GLN A 248 24.27 -3.78 5.43
N TRP A 249 24.64 -4.42 4.31
CA TRP A 249 23.70 -5.05 3.38
C TRP A 249 23.58 -6.54 3.65
N THR A 250 22.37 -7.04 3.80
CA THR A 250 22.04 -8.45 3.88
C THR A 250 21.14 -8.79 2.70
N SER A 251 21.62 -9.57 1.75
CA SER A 251 20.83 -10.00 0.61
C SER A 251 19.75 -10.99 1.03
N LEU A 252 18.52 -10.71 0.64
CA LEU A 252 17.35 -11.59 0.80
C LEU A 252 16.91 -12.12 -0.56
N MET A 253 17.82 -12.26 -1.52
CA MET A 253 17.47 -12.66 -2.88
C MET A 253 16.59 -13.91 -2.86
N PRO A 254 15.34 -13.79 -3.33
CA PRO A 254 14.52 -14.96 -3.52
C PRO A 254 15.18 -15.90 -4.53
N ASP A 255 15.15 -17.19 -4.26
CA ASP A 255 15.66 -18.25 -5.13
C ASP A 255 15.00 -18.31 -6.52
N TRP A 256 13.95 -17.53 -6.74
CA TRP A 256 13.23 -17.40 -8.02
C TRP A 256 13.73 -16.22 -8.90
N THR A 257 14.70 -15.43 -8.44
CA THR A 257 15.36 -14.42 -9.26
C THR A 257 16.71 -14.94 -9.70
N SER A 258 17.01 -14.89 -10.99
CA SER A 258 18.33 -15.20 -11.53
C SER A 258 18.78 -14.10 -12.48
N ALA A 259 20.10 -13.99 -12.67
CA ALA A 259 20.67 -13.08 -13.67
C ALA A 259 20.23 -13.44 -15.10
N GLU A 260 19.89 -14.70 -15.35
CA GLU A 260 19.41 -15.21 -16.64
C GLU A 260 17.92 -14.90 -16.87
N HIS A 261 17.15 -14.75 -15.80
CA HIS A 261 15.73 -14.40 -15.85
C HIS A 261 15.46 -13.19 -14.95
N PRO A 262 15.92 -12.02 -15.40
CA PRO A 262 15.72 -10.80 -14.63
C PRO A 262 14.23 -10.49 -14.52
N CYS A 263 13.81 -10.19 -13.30
CA CYS A 263 12.43 -10.00 -12.94
C CYS A 263 12.29 -8.72 -12.11
N THR A 264 11.34 -7.91 -12.46
CA THR A 264 10.94 -6.77 -11.62
C THR A 264 10.02 -7.27 -10.51
N TYR A 265 10.36 -6.99 -9.27
CA TYR A 265 9.53 -7.30 -8.12
C TYR A 265 9.36 -6.07 -7.22
N GLN A 266 8.35 -6.14 -6.36
CA GLN A 266 8.07 -5.13 -5.35
C GLN A 266 8.25 -5.74 -3.98
N GLU A 267 8.58 -4.90 -3.01
CA GLU A 267 8.73 -5.27 -1.61
C GLU A 267 7.85 -4.39 -0.72
N VAL A 268 7.35 -4.97 0.36
CA VAL A 268 6.54 -4.30 1.39
C VAL A 268 6.97 -4.80 2.75
N ALA A 269 7.23 -3.90 3.67
CA ALA A 269 7.43 -4.24 5.07
C ALA A 269 6.10 -4.61 5.73
N LEU A 270 6.12 -5.64 6.56
CA LEU A 270 5.01 -6.13 7.35
C LEU A 270 5.36 -6.03 8.84
N GLU A 271 4.38 -6.20 9.72
CA GLU A 271 4.65 -6.29 11.15
C GLU A 271 5.58 -7.46 11.50
N HIS A 272 6.06 -7.51 12.74
CA HIS A 272 6.96 -8.55 13.24
C HIS A 272 8.27 -8.70 12.46
N LYS A 273 8.79 -7.60 11.87
CA LYS A 273 10.03 -7.59 11.09
C LYS A 273 9.99 -8.54 9.89
N LEU A 274 8.82 -8.63 9.27
CA LEU A 274 8.61 -9.43 8.07
C LEU A 274 8.61 -8.54 6.83
N PHE A 275 8.96 -9.15 5.70
CA PHE A 275 8.95 -8.51 4.39
C PHE A 275 8.24 -9.41 3.39
N ALA A 276 7.39 -8.82 2.60
CA ALA A 276 6.81 -9.46 1.43
C ALA A 276 7.56 -9.03 0.18
N ALA A 277 7.93 -9.98 -0.67
CA ALA A 277 8.44 -9.74 -2.00
C ALA A 277 7.55 -10.43 -3.03
N PHE A 278 7.15 -9.71 -4.08
CA PHE A 278 6.26 -10.25 -5.10
C PHE A 278 6.55 -9.71 -6.50
N GLY A 279 6.45 -10.58 -7.46
CA GLY A 279 6.70 -10.32 -8.88
C GLY A 279 6.96 -11.60 -9.64
N CYS A 280 6.98 -11.54 -10.97
CA CYS A 280 7.28 -12.65 -11.87
C CYS A 280 6.53 -13.97 -11.59
N GLY A 281 5.30 -13.88 -11.15
CA GLY A 281 4.52 -15.07 -10.84
C GLY A 281 4.87 -15.71 -9.51
N ASN A 282 5.54 -14.99 -8.61
CA ASN A 282 5.90 -15.46 -7.28
C ASN A 282 5.55 -14.43 -6.20
N PHE A 283 5.27 -14.92 -5.01
CA PHE A 283 5.09 -14.14 -3.79
C PHE A 283 5.79 -14.86 -2.64
N SER A 284 6.55 -14.15 -1.85
CA SER A 284 7.28 -14.72 -0.71
C SER A 284 7.26 -13.78 0.48
N ILE A 285 7.32 -14.35 1.69
CA ILE A 285 7.51 -13.63 2.95
C ILE A 285 8.81 -14.10 3.60
N PHE A 286 9.61 -13.13 4.01
CA PHE A 286 10.87 -13.33 4.68
C PHE A 286 10.88 -12.62 6.04
N PRO A 287 11.41 -13.25 7.10
CA PRO A 287 11.79 -12.53 8.30
C PRO A 287 13.11 -11.79 8.07
N GLN A 288 13.46 -10.90 8.97
CA GLN A 288 14.74 -10.16 8.95
C GLN A 288 15.97 -11.09 8.92
N THR A 289 15.86 -12.30 9.39
CA THR A 289 16.91 -13.32 9.33
C THR A 289 17.17 -13.89 7.94
N GLY A 290 16.31 -13.58 6.97
CA GLY A 290 16.47 -13.99 5.57
C GLY A 290 15.86 -15.37 5.22
N GLU A 291 15.41 -16.15 6.19
CA GLU A 291 14.78 -17.45 5.94
C GLU A 291 13.33 -17.28 5.49
N ARG A 292 12.97 -17.86 4.34
CA ARG A 292 11.62 -17.74 3.78
C ARG A 292 10.58 -18.47 4.62
N LEU A 293 9.55 -17.74 5.05
CA LEU A 293 8.44 -18.31 5.86
C LEU A 293 7.23 -18.73 5.02
N PHE A 294 7.04 -18.09 3.87
CA PHE A 294 5.85 -18.28 3.07
C PHE A 294 6.17 -18.16 1.59
N PHE A 295 5.53 -18.96 0.76
CA PHE A 295 5.69 -18.90 -0.69
C PHE A 295 4.39 -19.27 -1.40
N LEU A 296 4.00 -18.44 -2.37
CA LEU A 296 2.94 -18.73 -3.32
C LEU A 296 3.50 -18.58 -4.75
N LYS A 297 3.26 -19.60 -5.56
CA LYS A 297 3.46 -19.49 -6.99
C LYS A 297 2.17 -18.93 -7.59
N THR A 298 2.24 -17.75 -8.20
CA THR A 298 1.10 -17.14 -8.86
C THR A 298 0.96 -17.70 -10.27
N GLY A 299 -0.25 -17.78 -10.77
CA GLY A 299 -0.48 -18.21 -12.16
C GLY A 299 0.05 -17.20 -13.19
N THR A 300 0.23 -17.62 -14.44
CA THR A 300 0.70 -16.75 -15.53
C THR A 300 -0.29 -15.62 -15.89
N LYS A 301 -1.53 -15.72 -15.46
CA LYS A 301 -2.59 -14.75 -15.76
C LYS A 301 -2.95 -13.86 -14.58
N GLU A 302 -2.53 -14.23 -13.38
CA GLU A 302 -2.81 -13.50 -12.15
C GLU A 302 -1.51 -13.08 -11.50
N PHE A 303 -1.47 -11.87 -10.96
CA PHE A 303 -0.30 -11.34 -10.29
C PHE A 303 -0.71 -10.50 -9.09
N VAL A 304 0.19 -10.41 -8.13
CA VAL A 304 0.02 -9.57 -6.96
C VAL A 304 0.21 -8.11 -7.35
N ASN A 305 -0.77 -7.26 -7.02
CA ASN A 305 -0.67 -5.82 -7.24
C ASN A 305 -0.18 -5.08 -5.98
N SER A 306 -0.73 -5.43 -4.83
CA SER A 306 -0.37 -4.81 -3.56
C SER A 306 -0.58 -5.77 -2.40
N VAL A 307 0.10 -5.48 -1.29
CA VAL A 307 0.03 -6.24 -0.04
C VAL A 307 -0.10 -5.27 1.11
N GLN A 308 -0.93 -5.59 2.08
CA GLN A 308 -1.03 -4.87 3.35
C GLN A 308 -1.04 -5.85 4.51
N GLY A 309 -0.33 -5.51 5.57
CA GLY A 309 -0.29 -6.27 6.81
C GLY A 309 -1.11 -5.64 7.92
N GLY A 310 -1.50 -6.46 8.89
CA GLY A 310 -2.09 -6.05 10.15
C GLY A 310 -1.92 -7.19 11.17
N GLY A 311 -1.00 -7.03 12.14
CA GLY A 311 -0.65 -8.09 13.09
C GLY A 311 -0.16 -9.35 12.39
N ASP A 312 -0.76 -10.47 12.74
CA ASP A 312 -0.48 -11.79 12.13
C ASP A 312 -1.20 -12.04 10.81
N PHE A 313 -1.84 -11.02 10.25
CA PHE A 313 -2.63 -11.13 9.03
C PHE A 313 -2.04 -10.29 7.90
N MET A 314 -2.31 -10.71 6.68
CA MET A 314 -2.00 -9.95 5.47
C MET A 314 -3.13 -10.08 4.45
N ALA A 315 -3.39 -9.02 3.72
CA ALA A 315 -4.24 -9.05 2.55
C ALA A 315 -3.43 -8.85 1.28
N ILE A 316 -3.74 -9.62 0.27
CA ILE A 316 -3.10 -9.59 -1.04
C ILE A 316 -4.15 -9.20 -2.08
N GLN A 317 -3.94 -8.10 -2.78
CA GLN A 317 -4.74 -7.72 -3.92
C GLN A 317 -4.20 -8.40 -5.18
N TRP A 318 -5.06 -9.15 -5.83
CA TRP A 318 -4.78 -9.83 -7.09
C TRP A 318 -5.35 -9.06 -8.26
N GLU A 319 -4.59 -9.04 -9.34
CA GLU A 319 -5.01 -8.48 -10.62
C GLU A 319 -4.85 -9.50 -11.75
N ARG A 320 -5.62 -9.30 -12.82
CA ARG A 320 -5.47 -10.05 -14.06
C ARG A 320 -5.01 -9.10 -15.15
N ARG A 321 -3.98 -9.49 -15.89
CA ARG A 321 -3.57 -8.79 -17.11
C ARG A 321 -4.35 -9.31 -18.31
N SER A 322 -4.93 -8.39 -19.04
CA SER A 322 -5.51 -8.63 -20.35
C SER A 322 -4.88 -7.69 -21.36
N ILE A 323 -4.73 -8.16 -22.59
CA ILE A 323 -4.33 -7.29 -23.70
C ILE A 323 -5.61 -6.77 -24.33
N ARG A 324 -5.80 -5.46 -24.31
CA ARG A 324 -6.84 -4.77 -25.07
C ARG A 324 -6.21 -3.96 -26.17
N ARG A 325 -6.94 -3.68 -27.23
CA ARG A 325 -6.50 -2.74 -28.26
C ARG A 325 -7.08 -1.38 -27.93
N ASP A 326 -6.24 -0.35 -28.00
CA ASP A 326 -6.66 1.04 -27.83
C ASP A 326 -7.39 1.56 -29.09
N ILE A 327 -7.75 2.86 -29.09
CA ILE A 327 -8.42 3.53 -30.21
C ILE A 327 -7.57 3.50 -31.49
N ALA A 328 -6.23 3.45 -31.35
CA ALA A 328 -5.29 3.35 -32.46
C ALA A 328 -4.97 1.90 -32.86
N ASN A 329 -5.73 0.93 -32.34
CA ASN A 329 -5.55 -0.51 -32.57
C ASN A 329 -4.19 -1.08 -32.04
N ILE A 330 -3.53 -0.34 -31.13
CA ILE A 330 -2.29 -0.74 -30.49
C ILE A 330 -2.60 -1.65 -29.31
N PRO A 331 -1.91 -2.81 -29.16
CA PRO A 331 -2.11 -3.69 -28.01
C PRO A 331 -1.61 -3.01 -26.73
N VAL A 332 -2.51 -2.78 -25.78
CA VAL A 332 -2.22 -2.20 -24.46
C VAL A 332 -2.53 -3.22 -23.39
N ALA A 333 -1.55 -3.46 -22.50
CA ALA A 333 -1.79 -4.29 -21.33
C ALA A 333 -2.67 -3.54 -20.33
N VAL A 334 -3.82 -4.10 -20.00
CA VAL A 334 -4.75 -3.55 -19.01
C VAL A 334 -4.78 -4.48 -17.82
N ALA A 335 -4.42 -3.94 -16.66
CA ALA A 335 -4.61 -4.62 -15.39
C ALA A 335 -6.06 -4.43 -14.91
N GLN A 336 -6.65 -5.50 -14.39
CA GLN A 336 -8.01 -5.48 -13.84
C GLN A 336 -7.95 -6.10 -12.44
N PRO A 337 -8.41 -5.40 -11.40
CA PRO A 337 -8.58 -5.99 -10.09
C PRO A 337 -9.46 -7.24 -10.16
N LEU A 338 -9.05 -8.27 -9.46
CA LEU A 338 -9.72 -9.57 -9.47
C LEU A 338 -10.34 -9.87 -8.11
N ARG A 339 -9.51 -9.85 -7.06
CA ARG A 339 -9.92 -10.15 -5.68
C ARG A 339 -8.92 -9.61 -4.67
N VAL A 340 -9.36 -9.56 -3.42
CA VAL A 340 -8.49 -9.42 -2.25
C VAL A 340 -8.63 -10.68 -1.42
N ASP A 341 -7.51 -11.34 -1.16
CA ASP A 341 -7.43 -12.51 -0.31
C ASP A 341 -6.78 -12.15 1.03
N LEU A 342 -7.42 -12.54 2.12
CA LEU A 342 -6.87 -12.39 3.47
C LEU A 342 -6.22 -13.71 3.91
N TYR A 343 -4.99 -13.62 4.39
CA TYR A 343 -4.22 -14.74 4.90
C TYR A 343 -3.80 -14.50 6.35
N GLN A 344 -3.65 -15.57 7.10
CA GLN A 344 -2.74 -15.57 8.24
C GLN A 344 -1.32 -15.75 7.71
N ILE A 345 -0.36 -14.96 8.18
CA ILE A 345 0.99 -14.83 7.56
C ILE A 345 1.71 -16.17 7.36
N ARG A 346 1.43 -17.18 8.15
CA ARG A 346 2.07 -18.51 8.03
C ARG A 346 1.20 -19.57 7.35
N SER A 347 0.04 -19.20 6.85
CA SER A 347 -0.90 -20.12 6.20
C SER A 347 -0.90 -19.88 4.69
N SER A 348 -0.76 -20.95 3.91
CA SER A 348 -0.86 -20.90 2.45
C SER A 348 -2.29 -20.80 1.93
N ASN A 349 -3.28 -21.04 2.80
CA ASN A 349 -4.69 -20.97 2.42
C ASN A 349 -5.29 -19.62 2.85
N PRO A 350 -6.02 -18.93 1.98
CA PRO A 350 -6.72 -17.73 2.37
C PRO A 350 -7.83 -18.03 3.38
N LEU A 351 -7.96 -17.19 4.40
CA LEU A 351 -9.06 -17.25 5.35
C LEU A 351 -10.38 -16.79 4.71
N LEU A 352 -10.29 -15.82 3.82
CA LEU A 352 -11.40 -15.33 3.02
C LEU A 352 -10.91 -14.74 1.71
N SER A 353 -11.81 -14.67 0.71
CA SER A 353 -11.54 -14.10 -0.60
C SER A 353 -12.71 -13.20 -1.00
N VAL A 354 -12.41 -11.97 -1.35
CA VAL A 354 -13.37 -10.94 -1.76
C VAL A 354 -13.18 -10.65 -3.24
N THR A 355 -14.19 -10.95 -4.04
CA THR A 355 -14.18 -10.61 -5.47
C THR A 355 -14.40 -9.11 -5.66
N LEU A 356 -13.65 -8.51 -6.58
CA LEU A 356 -13.68 -7.08 -6.90
C LEU A 356 -14.42 -6.83 -8.20
N HIS A 357 -15.15 -5.71 -8.25
CA HIS A 357 -15.98 -5.35 -9.41
C HIS A 357 -15.56 -4.03 -10.07
N HIS A 358 -14.79 -3.20 -9.38
CA HIS A 358 -14.35 -1.89 -9.84
C HIS A 358 -12.83 -1.81 -9.92
N ASN A 359 -12.30 -0.77 -10.57
CA ASN A 359 -10.84 -0.59 -10.67
C ASN A 359 -10.29 0.32 -9.57
N ASN A 360 -11.15 0.99 -8.84
CA ASN A 360 -10.78 1.86 -7.73
C ASN A 360 -10.94 1.08 -6.43
N ILE A 361 -9.86 0.45 -5.99
CA ILE A 361 -9.85 -0.46 -4.86
C ILE A 361 -8.91 0.09 -3.80
N TYR A 362 -9.43 0.20 -2.59
CA TYR A 362 -8.63 0.44 -1.38
C TYR A 362 -9.01 -0.60 -0.34
N TYR A 363 -8.07 -1.04 0.44
CA TYR A 363 -8.34 -2.02 1.47
C TYR A 363 -7.40 -1.82 2.66
N ALA A 364 -7.80 -2.33 3.81
CA ALA A 364 -7.01 -2.32 5.04
C ALA A 364 -7.27 -3.58 5.84
N VAL A 365 -6.25 -4.02 6.57
CA VAL A 365 -6.30 -5.18 7.47
C VAL A 365 -6.11 -4.69 8.89
N SER A 366 -6.97 -5.14 9.81
CA SER A 366 -6.80 -4.88 11.23
C SER A 366 -5.86 -5.90 11.87
N GLN A 367 -5.31 -5.58 13.02
CA GLN A 367 -4.52 -6.52 13.84
C GLN A 367 -5.31 -7.76 14.28
N SER A 368 -6.64 -7.70 14.30
CA SER A 368 -7.52 -8.82 14.61
C SER A 368 -7.96 -9.63 13.39
N GLY A 369 -7.45 -9.30 12.19
CA GLY A 369 -7.78 -9.99 10.95
C GLY A 369 -9.07 -9.51 10.28
N ALA A 370 -9.71 -8.43 10.71
CA ALA A 370 -10.80 -7.85 9.95
C ALA A 370 -10.25 -7.19 8.67
N LEU A 371 -10.97 -7.35 7.56
CA LEU A 371 -10.63 -6.79 6.25
C LEU A 371 -11.68 -5.77 5.84
N ALA A 372 -11.29 -4.52 5.68
CA ALA A 372 -12.11 -3.47 5.08
C ALA A 372 -11.74 -3.32 3.60
N VAL A 373 -12.73 -3.30 2.73
CA VAL A 373 -12.54 -3.14 1.27
C VAL A 373 -13.45 -2.05 0.76
N VAL A 374 -12.89 -1.05 0.12
CA VAL A 374 -13.60 -0.08 -0.72
C VAL A 374 -13.53 -0.58 -2.15
N ASP A 375 -14.65 -0.97 -2.73
CA ASP A 375 -14.80 -1.39 -4.13
C ASP A 375 -15.71 -0.40 -4.85
N GLY A 376 -15.13 0.52 -5.61
CA GLY A 376 -15.82 1.68 -6.16
C GLY A 376 -16.27 2.66 -5.07
N THR A 377 -17.58 2.78 -4.84
CA THR A 377 -18.18 3.60 -3.76
C THR A 377 -18.58 2.76 -2.55
N SER A 378 -18.47 1.45 -2.63
CA SER A 378 -18.93 0.54 -1.60
C SER A 378 -17.83 0.18 -0.62
N LEU A 379 -18.00 0.58 0.64
CA LEU A 379 -17.17 0.12 1.75
C LEU A 379 -17.81 -1.11 2.39
N ASN A 380 -17.05 -2.20 2.44
CA ASN A 380 -17.48 -3.47 3.02
C ASN A 380 -16.50 -3.89 4.11
N LEU A 381 -17.02 -4.37 5.23
CA LEU A 381 -16.19 -4.99 6.27
C LEU A 381 -16.43 -6.50 6.29
N TYR A 382 -15.35 -7.24 6.34
CA TYR A 382 -15.33 -8.70 6.44
C TYR A 382 -14.59 -9.11 7.71
N SER A 383 -15.03 -10.18 8.34
CA SER A 383 -14.32 -10.83 9.43
C SER A 383 -14.11 -12.30 9.06
N PRO A 384 -12.93 -12.87 9.33
CA PRO A 384 -12.76 -14.32 9.17
C PRO A 384 -13.78 -15.00 10.10
N THR A 385 -14.55 -15.93 9.55
CA THR A 385 -15.36 -16.84 10.37
C THR A 385 -14.42 -17.83 11.05
N HIS A 386 -14.42 -17.80 12.37
CA HIS A 386 -13.69 -18.79 13.20
C HIS A 386 -14.29 -20.18 13.05
#